data_4e0e02de4a8614934bf39c44d0a44c27
#
_entry.id   4e0e02de4a8614934bf39c44d0a44c27
#
_cell.length_a   1.000
_cell.length_b   1.000
_cell.length_c   1.000
_cell.angle_alpha   90.00
_cell.angle_beta   90.00
_cell.angle_gamma   90.00
#
_symmetry.space_group_name_H-M   'P 1'
#
loop_
_entity.id
_entity.type
_entity.pdbx_description
1 polymer ?
#
loop_
_entity_poly.entity_id
_entity_poly.type
_entity_poly.pdbx_seq_one_letter_code
_entity_poly.pdbx_strand_id
1 'polypeptide(L)'
;MNLRTQIATLALAIGWSLVLAHAEEQVFFAFDDHNIAWQHNLKLTLVPATKHPDNPVLRRGPKGSPDHGHAVLYGTVIKEGSKFRMWYLGMHETEILKGQAPGWWRPMCYAESMDGIHWIKPDLGLVEFNGGKNNNICLIEGELHSMTRVNDFLSILHEPGDPDPSRRYKAAYIAHMPYEDIKGGMSRIGVKEKRVGVTICATSADGLRWKVSGDRPANAGGERFEVSGLYRFGDFYYTTGQLISPWSWRPDGSTAGRVMLAYRSPDFKTWSQAKAFAYARPGQLVEPPVTGQQMHMGAGLWNRGNVMVGLHGMWQDADAKPPKGESWNYGVRVDLGLLISNDGIHYREPVPGFKIIPRGPEGAWDDIAILQGHAFVNEGDQTMIWYSHWDTGSKLKSMEIGLATLRRDGFGYLSRKEDDNDAHFITSTFTASEISLNVDGITADAPLTVQLLNHLDQPMEGYSAQITQDGVHRSIAFSKPLPAGKKIALRVHFPVNSAARLFAIYLNP
;
A
#
# COMPACT_ATOMS: atom_id res chain seq x y z
N MET A 1 -55.75 10.60 -56.14
CA MET A 1 -54.79 11.59 -55.59
C MET A 1 -53.99 10.92 -54.45
N ASN A 2 -52.79 10.50 -54.81
CA ASN A 2 -51.97 9.67 -53.93
C ASN A 2 -51.08 10.53 -53.03
N LEU A 3 -51.23 10.40 -51.75
CA LEU A 3 -50.31 10.98 -50.75
C LEU A 3 -49.33 9.88 -50.31
N ARG A 4 -48.10 9.95 -50.76
CA ARG A 4 -46.99 9.10 -50.29
C ARG A 4 -46.40 9.73 -49.04
N THR A 5 -46.51 9.00 -47.95
CA THR A 5 -45.85 9.30 -46.70
C THR A 5 -44.44 8.79 -46.75
N GLN A 6 -43.45 9.67 -46.70
CA GLN A 6 -42.05 9.31 -46.50
C GLN A 6 -41.77 9.15 -44.99
N ILE A 7 -41.41 7.95 -44.57
CA ILE A 7 -40.91 7.68 -43.25
C ILE A 7 -39.37 7.83 -43.32
N ALA A 8 -38.85 8.87 -42.69
CA ALA A 8 -37.43 9.04 -42.51
C ALA A 8 -36.98 8.23 -41.29
N THR A 9 -36.23 7.18 -41.56
CA THR A 9 -35.60 6.37 -40.50
C THR A 9 -34.35 7.08 -40.04
N LEU A 10 -34.41 7.65 -38.82
CA LEU A 10 -33.24 8.23 -38.14
C LEU A 10 -32.47 7.09 -37.46
N ALA A 11 -31.37 6.68 -38.04
CA ALA A 11 -30.44 5.73 -37.45
C ALA A 11 -29.59 6.47 -36.41
N LEU A 12 -29.86 6.31 -35.12
CA LEU A 12 -28.99 6.73 -34.03
C LEU A 12 -27.81 5.75 -34.01
N ALA A 13 -26.68 6.17 -34.49
CA ALA A 13 -25.41 5.48 -34.30
C ALA A 13 -24.95 5.78 -32.86
N ILE A 14 -25.28 4.90 -31.93
CA ILE A 14 -24.67 4.89 -30.59
C ILE A 14 -23.24 4.33 -30.77
N GLY A 15 -22.29 5.23 -30.89
CA GLY A 15 -20.86 4.90 -30.83
C GLY A 15 -20.52 4.38 -29.44
N TRP A 16 -20.52 3.09 -29.26
CA TRP A 16 -19.86 2.47 -28.11
C TRP A 16 -18.35 2.62 -28.32
N SER A 17 -17.77 3.63 -27.69
CA SER A 17 -16.33 3.63 -27.44
C SER A 17 -16.05 2.47 -26.50
N LEU A 18 -15.64 1.33 -27.06
CA LEU A 18 -14.96 0.28 -26.31
C LEU A 18 -13.68 0.94 -25.79
N VAL A 19 -13.71 1.42 -24.54
CA VAL A 19 -12.50 1.59 -23.75
C VAL A 19 -11.99 0.17 -23.57
N LEU A 20 -11.06 -0.23 -24.42
CA LEU A 20 -10.23 -1.41 -24.19
C LEU A 20 -9.54 -1.14 -22.83
N ALA A 21 -10.08 -1.70 -21.76
CA ALA A 21 -9.36 -1.82 -20.53
C ALA A 21 -8.05 -2.55 -20.90
N HIS A 22 -6.94 -1.83 -20.94
CA HIS A 22 -5.64 -2.47 -21.02
C HIS A 22 -5.58 -3.36 -19.79
N ALA A 23 -5.57 -4.66 -20.01
CA ALA A 23 -5.37 -5.58 -18.92
C ALA A 23 -3.99 -5.25 -18.33
N GLU A 24 -3.94 -5.03 -17.02
CA GLU A 24 -2.72 -4.63 -16.33
C GLU A 24 -1.70 -5.78 -16.34
N GLU A 25 -0.42 -5.43 -16.43
CA GLU A 25 0.69 -6.36 -16.24
C GLU A 25 0.50 -7.14 -14.93
N GLN A 26 0.53 -8.45 -15.00
CA GLN A 26 0.56 -9.31 -13.82
C GLN A 26 2.00 -9.61 -13.42
N VAL A 27 2.24 -9.80 -12.14
CA VAL A 27 3.57 -10.12 -11.63
C VAL A 27 3.53 -11.32 -10.68
N PHE A 28 4.40 -12.29 -10.93
CA PHE A 28 4.66 -13.40 -10.03
C PHE A 28 5.99 -13.16 -9.33
N PHE A 29 5.94 -12.78 -8.07
CA PHE A 29 7.14 -12.56 -7.27
C PHE A 29 7.77 -13.87 -6.82
N ALA A 30 9.08 -13.89 -6.70
CA ALA A 30 9.83 -15.07 -6.20
C ALA A 30 9.36 -15.57 -4.82
N PHE A 31 8.79 -14.68 -4.00
CA PHE A 31 8.26 -14.98 -2.67
C PHE A 31 6.75 -15.25 -2.65
N ASP A 32 6.10 -15.29 -3.80
CA ASP A 32 4.67 -15.58 -3.92
C ASP A 32 4.44 -17.09 -4.05
N ASP A 33 4.26 -17.76 -2.93
CA ASP A 33 4.03 -19.20 -2.81
C ASP A 33 2.70 -19.65 -3.43
N HIS A 34 1.77 -18.74 -3.73
CA HIS A 34 0.55 -19.02 -4.46
C HIS A 34 0.80 -19.19 -5.98
N ASN A 35 1.59 -18.27 -6.54
CA ASN A 35 1.87 -18.28 -7.97
C ASN A 35 3.14 -19.07 -8.35
N ILE A 36 4.05 -19.32 -7.38
CA ILE A 36 5.21 -20.20 -7.54
C ILE A 36 5.04 -21.37 -6.54
N ALA A 37 4.10 -22.24 -6.84
CA ALA A 37 3.64 -23.26 -5.91
C ALA A 37 4.56 -24.49 -5.84
N TRP A 38 5.24 -24.85 -6.94
CA TRP A 38 6.10 -26.03 -7.01
C TRP A 38 7.56 -25.62 -7.14
N GLN A 39 8.35 -25.99 -6.15
CA GLN A 39 9.78 -25.66 -6.11
C GLN A 39 10.59 -26.90 -5.75
N HIS A 40 11.72 -27.09 -6.41
CA HIS A 40 12.69 -28.12 -6.10
C HIS A 40 14.10 -27.52 -6.03
N ASN A 41 14.83 -27.81 -4.96
CA ASN A 41 16.22 -27.41 -4.72
C ASN A 41 16.48 -25.88 -4.91
N LEU A 42 15.50 -25.05 -4.52
CA LEU A 42 15.62 -23.60 -4.54
C LEU A 42 15.56 -23.03 -3.12
N LYS A 43 16.19 -21.88 -2.97
CA LYS A 43 16.22 -21.08 -1.75
C LYS A 43 15.61 -19.71 -2.02
N LEU A 44 14.59 -19.34 -1.24
CA LEU A 44 14.09 -17.98 -1.18
C LEU A 44 15.00 -17.14 -0.28
N THR A 45 15.41 -15.97 -0.77
CA THR A 45 16.11 -14.95 -0.01
C THR A 45 15.38 -13.63 -0.18
N LEU A 46 14.84 -13.06 0.92
CA LEU A 46 14.27 -11.72 0.91
C LEU A 46 15.38 -10.67 1.01
N VAL A 47 15.17 -9.52 0.36
CA VAL A 47 16.14 -8.44 0.24
C VAL A 47 15.64 -7.20 0.97
N PRO A 48 16.32 -6.71 2.01
CA PRO A 48 15.94 -5.45 2.64
C PRO A 48 16.21 -4.27 1.70
N ALA A 49 15.34 -3.27 1.75
CA ALA A 49 15.54 -2.05 1.00
C ALA A 49 16.70 -1.21 1.57
N THR A 50 17.42 -0.56 0.67
CA THR A 50 18.53 0.34 1.02
C THR A 50 18.00 1.75 1.25
N LYS A 51 18.26 2.31 2.42
CA LYS A 51 17.89 3.69 2.75
C LYS A 51 18.68 4.69 1.94
N HIS A 52 17.99 5.74 1.46
CA HIS A 52 18.63 6.80 0.70
C HIS A 52 19.60 7.59 1.60
N PRO A 53 20.81 7.92 1.12
CA PRO A 53 21.82 8.59 1.95
C PRO A 53 21.41 10.00 2.40
N ASP A 54 20.57 10.71 1.62
CA ASP A 54 20.11 12.07 1.93
C ASP A 54 18.84 12.09 2.80
N ASN A 55 18.46 10.95 3.41
CA ASN A 55 17.32 10.92 4.31
C ASN A 55 17.47 11.88 5.51
N PRO A 56 16.39 12.54 5.93
CA PRO A 56 15.04 12.52 5.37
C PRO A 56 14.90 13.35 4.10
N VAL A 57 14.21 12.79 3.08
CA VAL A 57 14.00 13.46 1.77
C VAL A 57 12.91 14.55 1.81
N LEU A 58 11.96 14.45 2.73
CA LEU A 58 11.01 15.52 3.00
C LEU A 58 11.03 15.85 4.49
N ARG A 59 11.49 17.07 4.78
CA ARG A 59 11.61 17.61 6.14
C ARG A 59 10.34 18.38 6.53
N ARG A 60 10.09 18.47 7.83
CA ARG A 60 9.09 19.41 8.37
C ARG A 60 9.40 20.84 7.93
N GLY A 61 8.35 21.66 7.88
CA GLY A 61 8.50 23.06 7.52
C GLY A 61 9.01 23.95 8.67
N PRO A 62 9.30 25.21 8.38
CA PRO A 62 9.72 26.19 9.37
C PRO A 62 8.58 26.52 10.35
N LYS A 63 8.91 27.22 11.44
CA LYS A 63 7.92 27.71 12.42
C LYS A 63 6.81 28.49 11.71
N GLY A 64 5.57 28.12 11.97
CA GLY A 64 4.40 28.75 11.35
C GLY A 64 3.86 28.04 10.12
N SER A 65 4.58 27.04 9.57
CA SER A 65 4.04 26.19 8.49
C SER A 65 3.07 25.13 9.02
N PRO A 66 2.20 24.57 8.18
CA PRO A 66 1.22 23.56 8.58
C PRO A 66 1.83 22.27 9.15
N ASP A 67 3.06 21.98 8.78
CA ASP A 67 3.82 20.79 9.15
C ASP A 67 5.07 21.12 9.98
N HIS A 68 5.09 22.25 10.64
CA HIS A 68 6.19 22.70 11.48
C HIS A 68 6.51 21.71 12.64
N GLY A 69 5.51 21.08 13.21
CA GLY A 69 5.71 20.06 14.25
C GLY A 69 6.20 18.74 13.64
N HIS A 70 5.52 18.26 12.61
CA HIS A 70 5.81 16.99 11.96
C HIS A 70 5.36 16.99 10.49
N ALA A 71 6.07 16.21 9.67
CA ALA A 71 5.67 15.74 8.35
C ALA A 71 5.62 14.22 8.39
N VAL A 72 4.42 13.63 8.39
CA VAL A 72 4.23 12.18 8.59
C VAL A 72 3.61 11.56 7.34
N LEU A 73 4.25 10.56 6.78
CA LEU A 73 3.68 9.77 5.68
C LEU A 73 2.74 8.66 6.21
N TYR A 74 1.74 9.05 6.96
CA TYR A 74 0.49 8.30 6.99
C TYR A 74 -0.34 8.72 5.77
N GLY A 75 0.20 8.46 4.59
CA GLY A 75 -0.28 9.05 3.34
C GLY A 75 0.08 8.21 2.13
N THR A 76 0.12 8.86 0.98
CA THR A 76 0.26 8.18 -0.31
C THR A 76 1.23 8.95 -1.20
N VAL A 77 2.06 8.20 -1.95
CA VAL A 77 2.84 8.72 -3.08
C VAL A 77 2.35 8.07 -4.35
N ILE A 78 2.05 8.89 -5.36
CA ILE A 78 1.63 8.46 -6.70
C ILE A 78 2.55 9.13 -7.72
N LYS A 79 2.88 8.39 -8.79
CA LYS A 79 3.55 8.96 -9.96
C LYS A 79 2.54 9.17 -11.08
N GLU A 80 2.43 10.39 -11.58
CA GLU A 80 1.61 10.78 -12.73
C GLU A 80 2.50 11.37 -13.81
N GLY A 81 2.66 10.65 -14.90
CA GLY A 81 3.62 11.02 -15.94
C GLY A 81 5.03 11.09 -15.36
N SER A 82 5.67 12.27 -15.44
CA SER A 82 7.00 12.53 -14.88
C SER A 82 6.99 13.06 -13.45
N LYS A 83 5.80 13.33 -12.87
CA LYS A 83 5.67 13.96 -11.57
C LYS A 83 5.30 12.98 -10.48
N PHE A 84 6.02 13.02 -9.36
CA PHE A 84 5.65 12.37 -8.12
C PHE A 84 4.79 13.33 -7.29
N ARG A 85 3.69 12.82 -6.75
CA ARG A 85 2.76 13.55 -5.90
C ARG A 85 2.64 12.83 -4.56
N MET A 86 2.80 13.57 -3.49
CA MET A 86 2.73 13.07 -2.13
C MET A 86 1.65 13.79 -1.34
N TRP A 87 0.76 13.02 -0.74
CA TRP A 87 -0.15 13.50 0.29
C TRP A 87 0.33 12.94 1.62
N TYR A 88 0.53 13.83 2.58
CA TYR A 88 1.05 13.49 3.88
C TYR A 88 0.34 14.29 4.98
N LEU A 89 0.50 13.90 6.23
CA LEU A 89 -0.07 14.63 7.34
C LEU A 89 0.96 15.61 7.89
N GLY A 90 0.61 16.89 7.85
CA GLY A 90 1.24 17.90 8.67
C GLY A 90 0.79 17.73 10.12
N MET A 91 1.57 18.21 11.06
CA MET A 91 1.15 18.34 12.45
C MET A 91 1.58 19.70 12.98
N HIS A 92 0.63 20.36 13.61
CA HIS A 92 0.85 21.66 14.23
C HIS A 92 0.36 21.64 15.66
N GLU A 93 1.07 22.32 16.56
CA GLU A 93 0.62 22.52 17.95
C GLU A 93 -0.65 23.40 17.97
N THR A 94 -1.62 23.01 18.76
CA THR A 94 -3.01 23.47 18.66
C THR A 94 -3.35 24.77 19.37
N GLU A 95 -2.41 25.68 19.57
CA GLU A 95 -2.78 27.05 19.98
C GLU A 95 -3.66 27.78 18.93
N ILE A 96 -3.74 27.26 17.71
CA ILE A 96 -4.42 27.90 16.56
C ILE A 96 -5.93 27.67 16.55
N LEU A 97 -6.43 26.62 17.19
CA LEU A 97 -7.86 26.32 17.20
C LEU A 97 -8.46 26.65 18.57
N LYS A 98 -8.70 27.94 18.82
CA LYS A 98 -9.43 28.40 20.02
C LYS A 98 -10.73 27.62 20.23
N GLY A 99 -10.84 26.91 21.35
CA GLY A 99 -12.03 26.15 21.75
C GLY A 99 -12.01 24.65 21.49
N GLN A 100 -10.93 24.09 20.95
CA GLN A 100 -10.73 22.64 20.87
C GLN A 100 -9.80 22.17 21.97
N ALA A 101 -10.04 20.95 22.48
CA ALA A 101 -9.13 20.32 23.43
C ALA A 101 -7.68 20.33 22.91
N PRO A 102 -6.66 20.45 23.78
CA PRO A 102 -5.27 20.36 23.36
C PRO A 102 -5.07 19.02 22.64
N GLY A 103 -4.92 19.06 21.37
CA GLY A 103 -4.83 17.90 20.51
C GLY A 103 -4.15 18.31 19.22
N TRP A 104 -3.55 17.36 18.57
CA TRP A 104 -2.83 17.53 17.34
C TRP A 104 -3.79 17.89 16.21
N TRP A 105 -3.51 18.98 15.56
CA TRP A 105 -4.14 19.29 14.28
C TRP A 105 -3.28 18.72 13.14
N ARG A 106 -3.86 17.85 12.33
CA ARG A 106 -3.17 17.14 11.25
C ARG A 106 -3.83 17.49 9.92
N PRO A 107 -3.41 18.56 9.24
CA PRO A 107 -3.93 18.86 7.91
C PRO A 107 -3.42 17.87 6.89
N MET A 108 -4.23 17.60 5.85
CA MET A 108 -3.76 16.95 4.63
C MET A 108 -2.87 17.91 3.87
N CYS A 109 -1.57 17.68 3.92
CA CYS A 109 -0.56 18.45 3.20
C CYS A 109 -0.18 17.77 1.89
N TYR A 110 0.33 18.56 0.96
CA TYR A 110 0.73 18.11 -0.36
C TYR A 110 2.18 18.51 -0.66
N ALA A 111 2.90 17.62 -1.34
CA ALA A 111 4.21 17.91 -1.92
C ALA A 111 4.34 17.26 -3.30
N GLU A 112 5.21 17.79 -4.14
CA GLU A 112 5.49 17.24 -5.47
C GLU A 112 6.99 17.19 -5.74
N SER A 113 7.41 16.26 -6.60
CA SER A 113 8.81 16.06 -6.99
C SER A 113 8.89 15.57 -8.44
N MET A 114 10.01 15.82 -9.09
CA MET A 114 10.30 15.26 -10.43
C MET A 114 11.15 13.99 -10.38
N ASP A 115 11.76 13.70 -9.23
CA ASP A 115 12.67 12.56 -9.05
C ASP A 115 12.32 11.68 -7.83
N GLY A 116 11.33 12.11 -7.02
CA GLY A 116 10.95 11.41 -5.78
C GLY A 116 11.91 11.61 -4.60
N ILE A 117 12.96 12.42 -4.77
CA ILE A 117 13.98 12.73 -3.78
C ILE A 117 13.91 14.19 -3.33
N HIS A 118 13.86 15.10 -4.30
CA HIS A 118 13.78 16.52 -4.04
C HIS A 118 12.33 17.00 -4.10
N TRP A 119 11.73 17.24 -2.93
CA TRP A 119 10.32 17.58 -2.78
C TRP A 119 10.09 19.07 -2.61
N ILE A 120 9.10 19.59 -3.32
CA ILE A 120 8.61 20.96 -3.21
C ILE A 120 7.23 20.92 -2.54
N LYS A 121 7.00 21.84 -1.60
CA LYS A 121 5.70 22.12 -0.96
C LYS A 121 5.11 23.36 -1.60
N PRO A 122 4.24 23.23 -2.60
CA PRO A 122 3.73 24.39 -3.34
C PRO A 122 2.73 25.19 -2.51
N ASP A 123 2.67 26.49 -2.74
CA ASP A 123 1.59 27.34 -2.24
C ASP A 123 0.32 27.07 -3.02
N LEU A 124 -0.61 26.30 -2.45
CA LEU A 124 -1.84 25.90 -3.11
C LEU A 124 -2.90 27.02 -3.15
N GLY A 125 -2.84 27.99 -2.23
CA GLY A 125 -3.79 29.10 -2.16
C GLY A 125 -5.22 28.69 -1.73
N LEU A 126 -5.40 27.48 -1.21
CA LEU A 126 -6.71 26.88 -0.98
C LEU A 126 -7.26 27.14 0.41
N VAL A 127 -6.41 27.04 1.42
CA VAL A 127 -6.81 27.07 2.84
C VAL A 127 -6.15 28.23 3.54
N GLU A 128 -6.93 29.00 4.29
CA GLU A 128 -6.37 30.02 5.16
C GLU A 128 -5.74 29.39 6.41
N PHE A 129 -4.49 29.74 6.66
CA PHE A 129 -3.72 29.26 7.79
C PHE A 129 -2.74 30.35 8.24
N ASN A 130 -2.72 30.66 9.53
CA ASN A 130 -1.85 31.71 10.12
C ASN A 130 -1.98 33.08 9.42
N GLY A 131 -3.18 33.47 9.00
CA GLY A 131 -3.46 34.78 8.38
C GLY A 131 -3.06 34.87 6.92
N GLY A 132 -2.84 33.75 6.24
CA GLY A 132 -2.52 33.70 4.82
C GLY A 132 -2.90 32.38 4.15
N LYS A 133 -2.80 32.36 2.82
CA LYS A 133 -3.07 31.15 2.02
C LYS A 133 -1.82 30.56 1.38
N ASN A 134 -0.65 31.10 1.70
CA ASN A 134 0.63 30.61 1.18
C ASN A 134 1.03 29.36 1.96
N ASN A 135 0.42 28.24 1.63
CA ASN A 135 0.65 26.96 2.26
C ASN A 135 0.25 25.81 1.34
N ASN A 136 0.63 24.59 1.69
CA ASN A 136 0.41 23.37 0.93
C ASN A 136 -0.72 22.50 1.48
N ILE A 137 -1.72 23.08 2.17
CA ILE A 137 -2.85 22.35 2.71
C ILE A 137 -3.88 22.09 1.60
N CYS A 138 -4.30 20.84 1.42
CA CYS A 138 -5.41 20.46 0.57
C CYS A 138 -6.74 20.93 1.19
N LEU A 139 -7.67 21.35 0.34
CA LEU A 139 -9.02 21.71 0.78
C LEU A 139 -9.90 20.47 0.86
N ILE A 140 -10.55 20.27 2.01
CA ILE A 140 -11.58 19.25 2.20
C ILE A 140 -12.91 19.97 2.47
N GLU A 141 -13.91 19.74 1.62
CA GLU A 141 -15.25 20.34 1.73
C GLU A 141 -16.30 19.31 2.17
N GLY A 142 -17.26 19.72 3.02
CA GLY A 142 -18.39 18.88 3.46
C GLY A 142 -18.76 19.11 4.93
N GLU A 143 -19.90 18.58 5.33
CA GLU A 143 -20.49 18.82 6.65
C GLU A 143 -19.71 18.20 7.82
N LEU A 144 -18.95 17.15 7.55
CA LEU A 144 -18.35 16.30 8.57
C LEU A 144 -16.93 16.70 8.96
N HIS A 145 -16.48 17.85 8.50
CA HIS A 145 -15.14 18.27 8.80
C HIS A 145 -15.16 19.64 9.46
N SER A 146 -14.52 19.70 10.56
CA SER A 146 -13.93 20.96 10.94
C SER A 146 -12.67 21.11 10.12
N MET A 147 -12.82 21.52 8.87
CA MET A 147 -11.76 22.02 8.00
C MET A 147 -10.44 21.23 8.07
N THR A 148 -10.18 20.43 7.06
CA THR A 148 -8.81 19.97 6.82
C THR A 148 -8.19 19.08 7.92
N ARG A 149 -8.99 18.50 8.80
CA ARG A 149 -8.50 17.70 9.90
C ARG A 149 -8.59 16.21 9.59
N VAL A 150 -7.46 15.63 9.24
CA VAL A 150 -7.27 14.19 9.22
C VAL A 150 -6.68 13.79 10.57
N ASN A 151 -7.27 12.84 11.26
CA ASN A 151 -6.83 12.53 12.61
C ASN A 151 -5.68 11.55 12.66
N ASP A 152 -5.70 10.54 11.77
CA ASP A 152 -4.69 9.51 11.73
C ASP A 152 -4.32 9.22 10.27
N PHE A 153 -4.43 8.01 9.79
CA PHE A 153 -4.03 7.61 8.46
C PHE A 153 -4.83 8.29 7.35
N LEU A 154 -4.16 8.60 6.26
CA LEU A 154 -4.72 9.07 5.00
C LEU A 154 -4.29 8.12 3.88
N SER A 155 -5.24 7.51 3.21
CA SER A 155 -4.94 6.70 2.03
C SER A 155 -5.64 7.26 0.82
N ILE A 156 -4.91 7.41 -0.29
CA ILE A 156 -5.42 7.94 -1.56
C ILE A 156 -5.26 6.89 -2.65
N LEU A 157 -6.32 6.68 -3.40
CA LEU A 157 -6.36 5.89 -4.61
C LEU A 157 -6.58 6.81 -5.81
N HIS A 158 -5.78 6.65 -6.86
CA HIS A 158 -5.93 7.36 -8.14
C HIS A 158 -6.43 6.40 -9.23
N GLU A 159 -7.56 6.73 -9.82
CA GLU A 159 -8.18 6.02 -10.94
C GLU A 159 -8.44 6.98 -12.09
N PRO A 160 -7.45 7.21 -12.97
CA PRO A 160 -7.58 8.16 -14.07
C PRO A 160 -8.68 7.78 -15.06
N GLY A 161 -9.06 6.49 -15.11
CA GLY A 161 -10.14 5.95 -15.93
C GLY A 161 -11.52 5.97 -15.29
N ASP A 162 -11.72 6.58 -14.10
CA ASP A 162 -13.06 6.70 -13.50
C ASP A 162 -13.99 7.45 -14.46
N PRO A 163 -15.19 6.91 -14.78
CA PRO A 163 -16.13 7.54 -15.71
C PRO A 163 -16.63 8.90 -15.23
N ASP A 164 -16.58 9.18 -13.93
CA ASP A 164 -16.82 10.49 -13.34
C ASP A 164 -15.48 11.18 -13.03
N PRO A 165 -15.08 12.19 -13.82
CA PRO A 165 -13.82 12.91 -13.59
C PRO A 165 -13.69 13.54 -12.20
N SER A 166 -14.79 13.85 -11.54
CA SER A 166 -14.78 14.39 -10.17
C SER A 166 -14.37 13.36 -9.12
N ARG A 167 -14.26 12.10 -9.48
CA ARG A 167 -13.95 10.96 -8.62
C ARG A 167 -12.63 10.27 -8.97
N ARG A 168 -11.81 10.84 -9.83
CA ARG A 168 -10.51 10.25 -10.21
C ARG A 168 -9.61 9.98 -9.02
N TYR A 169 -9.69 10.80 -7.99
CA TYR A 169 -9.04 10.55 -6.73
C TYR A 169 -10.06 10.19 -5.67
N LYS A 170 -9.75 9.17 -4.90
CA LYS A 170 -10.55 8.70 -3.77
C LYS A 170 -9.68 8.69 -2.54
N ALA A 171 -10.22 9.13 -1.41
CA ALA A 171 -9.50 9.12 -0.14
C ALA A 171 -10.33 8.42 0.94
N ALA A 172 -9.63 7.70 1.81
CA ALA A 172 -10.18 7.22 3.06
C ALA A 172 -9.27 7.66 4.21
N TYR A 173 -9.86 8.22 5.26
CA TYR A 173 -9.15 8.72 6.42
C TYR A 173 -10.04 8.73 7.67
N ILE A 174 -9.47 9.03 8.83
CA ILE A 174 -10.23 9.21 10.07
C ILE A 174 -10.41 10.69 10.35
N ALA A 175 -11.64 11.06 10.70
CA ALA A 175 -11.93 12.35 11.30
C ALA A 175 -12.68 12.18 12.62
N HIS A 176 -12.53 13.13 13.53
CA HIS A 176 -13.30 13.17 14.78
C HIS A 176 -14.57 13.98 14.59
N MET A 177 -15.72 13.36 14.86
CA MET A 177 -17.04 13.97 14.80
C MET A 177 -17.66 14.12 16.19
N PRO A 178 -18.53 15.13 16.41
CA PRO A 178 -19.40 15.15 17.56
C PRO A 178 -20.25 13.89 17.66
N TYR A 179 -20.47 13.40 18.87
CA TYR A 179 -21.22 12.14 19.08
C TYR A 179 -22.68 12.25 18.60
N GLU A 180 -23.28 13.43 18.74
CA GLU A 180 -24.64 13.75 18.30
C GLU A 180 -24.84 13.68 16.77
N ASP A 181 -23.77 13.87 16.01
CA ASP A 181 -23.82 13.84 14.52
C ASP A 181 -23.72 12.42 13.97
N ILE A 182 -23.50 11.44 14.84
CA ILE A 182 -23.32 10.04 14.45
C ILE A 182 -24.61 9.27 14.67
N LYS A 183 -25.35 9.06 13.60
CA LYS A 183 -26.55 8.22 13.63
C LYS A 183 -26.16 6.75 13.59
N GLY A 184 -26.32 6.08 14.73
CA GLY A 184 -26.28 4.61 14.85
C GLY A 184 -24.89 3.99 14.99
N GLY A 185 -24.68 3.29 16.10
CA GLY A 185 -23.75 2.16 16.21
C GLY A 185 -22.26 2.42 16.19
N MET A 186 -21.80 3.60 16.52
CA MET A 186 -20.37 3.94 16.46
C MET A 186 -19.60 3.71 17.76
N SER A 187 -18.29 3.51 17.65
CA SER A 187 -17.37 3.30 18.75
C SER A 187 -17.44 4.35 19.86
N ARG A 188 -17.56 3.90 21.11
CA ARG A 188 -17.55 4.74 22.31
C ARG A 188 -16.14 5.08 22.79
N ILE A 189 -15.21 5.33 21.90
CA ILE A 189 -13.88 5.79 22.30
C ILE A 189 -13.97 7.30 22.53
N GLY A 190 -13.68 7.76 23.73
CA GLY A 190 -13.68 9.17 24.10
C GLY A 190 -15.04 9.70 24.57
N VAL A 191 -15.84 8.89 25.25
CA VAL A 191 -17.13 9.34 25.88
C VAL A 191 -16.94 10.58 26.75
N LYS A 192 -15.75 10.80 27.32
CA LYS A 192 -15.41 12.03 28.05
C LYS A 192 -15.27 13.25 27.14
N GLU A 193 -14.98 13.08 25.86
CA GLU A 193 -14.70 14.17 24.91
C GLU A 193 -15.87 14.51 23.99
N LYS A 194 -16.98 13.79 24.08
CA LYS A 194 -18.16 13.95 23.20
C LYS A 194 -17.84 13.90 21.70
N ARG A 195 -16.72 13.30 21.29
CA ARG A 195 -16.27 13.13 19.91
C ARG A 195 -15.82 11.70 19.65
N VAL A 196 -16.00 11.24 18.42
CA VAL A 196 -15.68 9.87 18.01
C VAL A 196 -14.90 9.90 16.69
N GLY A 197 -13.86 9.06 16.58
CA GLY A 197 -13.20 8.81 15.32
C GLY A 197 -14.06 8.00 14.38
N VAL A 198 -14.25 8.50 13.16
CA VAL A 198 -15.04 7.86 12.10
C VAL A 198 -14.23 7.79 10.81
N THR A 199 -14.43 6.72 10.05
CA THR A 199 -13.91 6.62 8.68
C THR A 199 -14.66 7.60 7.80
N ILE A 200 -13.93 8.43 7.07
CA ILE A 200 -14.44 9.35 6.07
C ILE A 200 -13.96 8.91 4.70
N CYS A 201 -14.85 8.92 3.73
CA CYS A 201 -14.53 8.79 2.31
C CYS A 201 -14.69 10.15 1.63
N ALA A 202 -13.78 10.50 0.76
CA ALA A 202 -13.82 11.72 -0.03
C ALA A 202 -13.37 11.45 -1.46
N THR A 203 -13.82 12.31 -2.40
CA THR A 203 -13.42 12.25 -3.80
C THR A 203 -12.88 13.59 -4.27
N SER A 204 -12.06 13.56 -5.32
CA SER A 204 -11.48 14.76 -5.91
C SER A 204 -11.21 14.57 -7.40
N ALA A 205 -11.29 15.65 -8.17
CA ALA A 205 -10.90 15.66 -9.58
C ALA A 205 -9.39 15.89 -9.77
N ASP A 206 -8.75 16.58 -8.82
CA ASP A 206 -7.37 17.06 -8.94
C ASP A 206 -6.43 16.57 -7.82
N GLY A 207 -7.01 15.90 -6.81
CA GLY A 207 -6.26 15.46 -5.63
C GLY A 207 -5.95 16.57 -4.62
N LEU A 208 -6.40 17.80 -4.88
CA LEU A 208 -6.12 18.98 -4.03
C LEU A 208 -7.38 19.56 -3.39
N ARG A 209 -8.51 19.49 -4.10
CA ARG A 209 -9.82 19.89 -3.62
C ARG A 209 -10.68 18.66 -3.45
N TRP A 210 -10.99 18.33 -2.21
CA TRP A 210 -11.71 17.13 -1.82
C TRP A 210 -13.12 17.43 -1.38
N LYS A 211 -14.06 16.62 -1.80
CA LYS A 211 -15.44 16.64 -1.35
C LYS A 211 -15.73 15.38 -0.54
N VAL A 212 -16.19 15.57 0.70
CA VAL A 212 -16.58 14.47 1.57
C VAL A 212 -17.79 13.77 0.99
N SER A 213 -17.74 12.45 0.94
CA SER A 213 -18.90 11.60 0.62
C SER A 213 -19.66 11.28 1.90
N GLY A 214 -21.00 11.27 1.83
CA GLY A 214 -21.85 10.70 2.87
C GLY A 214 -21.74 9.18 2.98
N ASP A 215 -21.26 8.54 1.92
CA ASP A 215 -21.12 7.11 1.77
C ASP A 215 -19.79 6.69 2.40
N ARG A 216 -19.83 5.82 3.41
CA ARG A 216 -18.67 5.35 4.15
C ARG A 216 -18.95 4.00 4.78
N PRO A 217 -17.89 3.22 5.13
CA PRO A 217 -18.07 2.02 5.92
C PRO A 217 -18.81 2.35 7.22
N ALA A 218 -19.89 1.65 7.49
CA ALA A 218 -20.50 1.72 8.79
C ALA A 218 -19.58 1.06 9.81
N ASN A 219 -19.14 1.81 10.80
CA ASN A 219 -18.44 1.22 11.94
C ASN A 219 -19.49 0.52 12.81
N ALA A 220 -19.91 -0.66 12.39
CA ALA A 220 -20.89 -1.44 13.13
C ALA A 220 -20.34 -1.86 14.50
N GLY A 221 -21.15 -1.72 15.52
CA GLY A 221 -20.89 -2.36 16.81
C GLY A 221 -20.02 -1.60 17.81
N GLY A 222 -19.74 -0.34 17.60
CA GLY A 222 -19.05 0.47 18.60
C GLY A 222 -17.54 0.25 18.69
N GLU A 223 -16.92 -0.25 17.64
CA GLU A 223 -15.48 -0.54 17.56
C GLU A 223 -14.73 0.57 16.84
N ARG A 224 -13.57 0.94 17.37
CA ARG A 224 -12.65 1.87 16.72
C ARG A 224 -11.98 1.17 15.56
N PHE A 225 -12.20 1.66 14.34
CA PHE A 225 -11.50 1.25 13.14
C PHE A 225 -10.56 2.37 12.70
N GLU A 226 -9.27 2.17 12.91
CA GLU A 226 -8.25 3.12 12.47
C GLU A 226 -7.87 2.80 11.03
N VAL A 227 -8.42 3.57 10.08
CA VAL A 227 -8.13 3.41 8.64
C VAL A 227 -6.63 3.44 8.39
N SER A 228 -6.15 2.51 7.61
CA SER A 228 -4.75 2.43 7.20
C SER A 228 -4.56 2.23 5.70
N GLY A 229 -5.60 1.87 4.96
CA GLY A 229 -5.50 1.57 3.54
C GLY A 229 -6.77 1.84 2.75
N LEU A 230 -6.58 2.26 1.49
CA LEU A 230 -7.60 2.30 0.45
C LEU A 230 -6.97 1.81 -0.85
N TYR A 231 -7.57 0.80 -1.46
CA TYR A 231 -7.13 0.23 -2.74
C TYR A 231 -8.30 -0.41 -3.48
N ARG A 232 -8.10 -0.68 -4.76
CA ARG A 232 -8.96 -1.53 -5.56
C ARG A 232 -8.23 -2.84 -5.84
N PHE A 233 -8.95 -3.97 -5.76
CA PHE A 233 -8.44 -5.27 -6.17
C PHE A 233 -9.58 -6.08 -6.78
N GLY A 234 -9.41 -6.54 -8.01
CA GLY A 234 -10.49 -7.11 -8.78
C GLY A 234 -11.67 -6.14 -8.91
N ASP A 235 -12.87 -6.59 -8.60
CA ASP A 235 -14.12 -5.82 -8.76
C ASP A 235 -14.46 -4.92 -7.56
N PHE A 236 -13.62 -4.91 -6.50
CA PHE A 236 -13.96 -4.22 -5.27
C PHE A 236 -12.93 -3.19 -4.85
N TYR A 237 -13.43 -2.11 -4.26
CA TYR A 237 -12.67 -1.23 -3.39
C TYR A 237 -12.59 -1.84 -1.99
N TYR A 238 -11.46 -1.67 -1.34
CA TYR A 238 -11.25 -2.09 0.04
C TYR A 238 -10.71 -0.92 0.85
N THR A 239 -11.20 -0.78 2.08
CA THR A 239 -10.53 0.01 3.10
C THR A 239 -10.11 -0.90 4.23
N THR A 240 -8.83 -0.84 4.57
CA THR A 240 -8.25 -1.60 5.68
C THR A 240 -7.98 -0.70 6.86
N GLY A 241 -7.89 -1.29 8.02
CA GLY A 241 -7.57 -0.54 9.23
C GLY A 241 -7.26 -1.44 10.40
N GLN A 242 -6.65 -0.83 11.41
CA GLN A 242 -6.33 -1.47 12.67
C GLN A 242 -7.54 -1.44 13.59
N LEU A 243 -7.76 -2.52 14.31
CA LEU A 243 -8.63 -2.56 15.46
C LEU A 243 -7.78 -2.62 16.75
N ILE A 244 -8.06 -1.70 17.68
CA ILE A 244 -7.54 -1.75 19.04
C ILE A 244 -8.70 -2.08 19.95
N SER A 245 -8.92 -3.33 20.25
CA SER A 245 -9.97 -3.73 21.17
C SER A 245 -9.90 -5.22 21.48
N PRO A 246 -10.42 -5.68 22.60
CA PRO A 246 -10.56 -7.09 22.90
C PRO A 246 -11.57 -7.74 21.93
N TRP A 247 -11.24 -7.85 20.67
CA TRP A 247 -12.00 -8.60 19.70
C TRP A 247 -11.43 -10.01 19.60
N SER A 248 -12.17 -10.95 20.13
CA SER A 248 -11.81 -12.35 20.02
C SER A 248 -12.48 -12.97 18.81
N TRP A 249 -11.67 -13.50 17.92
CA TRP A 249 -12.08 -14.32 16.79
C TRP A 249 -11.41 -15.71 16.85
N ARG A 250 -10.63 -15.96 17.89
CA ARG A 250 -9.99 -17.24 18.13
C ARG A 250 -10.96 -18.18 18.84
N PRO A 251 -10.91 -19.51 18.55
CA PRO A 251 -11.80 -20.49 19.19
C PRO A 251 -11.68 -20.54 20.71
N ASP A 252 -10.52 -20.18 21.25
CA ASP A 252 -10.26 -20.14 22.70
C ASP A 252 -10.75 -18.86 23.39
N GLY A 253 -11.37 -17.94 22.62
CA GLY A 253 -11.85 -16.68 23.15
C GLY A 253 -10.76 -15.62 23.38
N SER A 254 -9.50 -15.91 23.08
CA SER A 254 -8.41 -14.99 23.28
C SER A 254 -8.40 -13.84 22.26
N THR A 255 -7.85 -12.68 22.62
CA THR A 255 -7.75 -11.50 21.75
C THR A 255 -6.40 -11.48 21.02
N ALA A 256 -6.38 -10.96 19.81
CA ALA A 256 -5.14 -10.87 19.03
C ALA A 256 -4.41 -9.52 19.19
N GLY A 257 -4.81 -8.68 20.14
CA GLY A 257 -4.33 -7.31 20.26
C GLY A 257 -4.69 -6.50 19.00
N ARG A 258 -3.72 -5.85 18.37
CA ARG A 258 -3.93 -5.09 17.14
C ARG A 258 -3.94 -6.03 15.94
N VAL A 259 -5.04 -6.00 15.18
CA VAL A 259 -5.21 -6.77 13.95
C VAL A 259 -5.65 -5.86 12.81
N MET A 260 -5.42 -6.27 11.58
CA MET A 260 -5.93 -5.58 10.40
C MET A 260 -7.26 -6.19 9.97
N LEU A 261 -8.23 -5.35 9.73
CA LEU A 261 -9.54 -5.68 9.20
C LEU A 261 -9.76 -4.97 7.88
N ALA A 262 -10.73 -5.44 7.10
CA ALA A 262 -11.10 -4.85 5.82
C ALA A 262 -12.61 -4.73 5.66
N TYR A 263 -13.08 -3.60 5.12
CA TYR A 263 -14.39 -3.43 4.52
C TYR A 263 -14.26 -3.37 3.01
N ARG A 264 -15.30 -3.75 2.27
CA ARG A 264 -15.30 -3.69 0.82
C ARG A 264 -16.51 -2.94 0.25
N SER A 265 -16.34 -2.42 -0.96
CA SER A 265 -17.36 -1.73 -1.72
C SER A 265 -17.24 -2.04 -3.22
N PRO A 266 -18.33 -2.30 -3.95
CA PRO A 266 -18.28 -2.46 -5.41
C PRO A 266 -18.15 -1.14 -6.15
N ASP A 267 -18.50 0.00 -5.55
CA ASP A 267 -18.70 1.28 -6.22
C ASP A 267 -18.13 2.50 -5.48
N PHE A 268 -17.40 2.28 -4.37
CA PHE A 268 -16.91 3.31 -3.46
C PHE A 268 -18.04 4.18 -2.84
N LYS A 269 -19.25 3.64 -2.79
CA LYS A 269 -20.43 4.26 -2.18
C LYS A 269 -21.10 3.31 -1.22
N THR A 270 -21.42 2.13 -1.68
CA THR A 270 -22.07 1.09 -0.88
C THR A 270 -21.03 0.21 -0.22
N TRP A 271 -20.97 0.21 1.10
CA TRP A 271 -19.97 -0.53 1.85
C TRP A 271 -20.55 -1.74 2.57
N SER A 272 -19.76 -2.80 2.70
CA SER A 272 -20.14 -3.99 3.45
C SER A 272 -20.43 -3.63 4.91
N GLN A 273 -21.45 -4.28 5.48
CA GLN A 273 -21.79 -4.15 6.90
C GLN A 273 -20.81 -4.93 7.78
N ALA A 274 -20.38 -6.10 7.29
CA ALA A 274 -19.40 -6.94 7.95
C ALA A 274 -17.99 -6.56 7.52
N LYS A 275 -17.06 -6.71 8.46
CA LYS A 275 -15.62 -6.59 8.23
C LYS A 275 -14.98 -7.96 8.12
N ALA A 276 -14.02 -8.10 7.21
CA ALA A 276 -13.21 -9.29 7.09
C ALA A 276 -11.96 -9.17 7.99
N PHE A 277 -11.52 -10.28 8.56
CA PHE A 277 -10.20 -10.37 9.16
C PHE A 277 -9.15 -10.45 8.06
N ALA A 278 -8.18 -9.54 8.08
CA ALA A 278 -7.20 -9.41 7.02
C ALA A 278 -5.81 -9.90 7.45
N TYR A 279 -5.35 -9.55 8.66
CA TYR A 279 -4.02 -9.94 9.10
C TYR A 279 -3.82 -9.77 10.61
N ALA A 280 -3.07 -10.70 11.22
CA ALA A 280 -2.41 -10.56 12.51
C ALA A 280 -1.00 -11.16 12.42
N ARG A 281 -0.05 -10.61 13.16
CA ARG A 281 1.31 -11.14 13.16
C ARG A 281 1.37 -12.57 13.67
N PRO A 282 2.11 -13.46 13.01
CA PRO A 282 2.37 -14.81 13.51
C PRO A 282 3.00 -14.77 14.91
N GLY A 283 2.53 -15.63 15.82
CA GLY A 283 3.05 -15.68 17.19
C GLY A 283 2.67 -14.49 18.08
N GLN A 284 1.78 -13.60 17.61
CA GLN A 284 1.29 -12.50 18.39
C GLN A 284 0.60 -13.01 19.66
N LEU A 285 1.13 -12.60 20.82
CA LEU A 285 0.56 -12.92 22.10
C LEU A 285 -0.76 -12.17 22.32
N VAL A 286 -1.59 -12.73 23.17
CA VAL A 286 -2.99 -12.44 23.22
C VAL A 286 -3.42 -11.88 24.56
N GLU A 287 -2.62 -12.05 25.61
CA GLU A 287 -2.99 -11.64 26.96
C GLU A 287 -2.45 -10.26 27.32
N PRO A 288 -3.23 -9.46 28.04
CA PRO A 288 -2.75 -8.21 28.62
C PRO A 288 -1.74 -8.46 29.78
N PRO A 289 -0.69 -7.64 29.90
CA PRO A 289 -0.34 -6.63 28.91
C PRO A 289 0.13 -7.29 27.63
N VAL A 290 -0.38 -6.85 26.47
CA VAL A 290 0.11 -7.30 25.17
C VAL A 290 1.55 -6.86 25.07
N THR A 291 2.45 -7.67 25.58
CA THR A 291 3.87 -7.45 25.46
C THR A 291 4.34 -8.10 24.18
N GLY A 292 5.22 -7.41 23.50
CA GLY A 292 5.91 -8.01 22.37
C GLY A 292 5.29 -7.65 21.02
N GLN A 293 4.99 -8.67 20.22
CA GLN A 293 4.87 -8.51 18.77
C GLN A 293 3.43 -8.35 18.32
N GLN A 294 3.05 -7.17 17.90
CA GLN A 294 1.77 -6.91 17.24
C GLN A 294 1.97 -6.06 15.99
N MET A 295 0.96 -5.94 15.15
CA MET A 295 1.00 -4.99 14.04
C MET A 295 0.73 -3.57 14.50
N HIS A 296 1.15 -2.56 13.72
CA HIS A 296 0.87 -1.15 13.96
C HIS A 296 0.20 -0.51 12.75
N MET A 297 -0.98 0.10 12.96
CA MET A 297 -1.72 0.90 11.99
C MET A 297 -2.03 0.20 10.67
N GLY A 298 -2.23 -1.13 10.65
CA GLY A 298 -2.49 -1.86 9.41
C GLY A 298 -1.29 -1.88 8.47
N ALA A 299 -1.53 -1.73 7.18
CA ALA A 299 -0.49 -1.83 6.15
C ALA A 299 -0.57 -0.72 5.11
N GLY A 300 0.57 -0.24 4.66
CA GLY A 300 0.72 0.49 3.41
C GLY A 300 0.73 -0.51 2.26
N LEU A 301 -0.18 -0.39 1.30
CA LEU A 301 -0.47 -1.42 0.30
C LEU A 301 -0.24 -0.92 -1.11
N TRP A 302 0.21 -1.81 -1.98
CA TRP A 302 0.49 -1.58 -3.38
C TRP A 302 -0.15 -2.67 -4.24
N ASN A 303 -1.08 -2.29 -5.11
CA ASN A 303 -1.70 -3.20 -6.06
C ASN A 303 -0.77 -3.43 -7.25
N ARG A 304 -0.50 -4.71 -7.57
CA ARG A 304 0.28 -5.14 -8.73
C ARG A 304 -0.55 -5.98 -9.71
N GLY A 305 -1.83 -5.63 -9.83
CA GLY A 305 -2.79 -6.30 -10.70
C GLY A 305 -3.34 -7.60 -10.10
N ASN A 306 -2.55 -8.65 -10.09
CA ASN A 306 -2.93 -9.99 -9.59
C ASN A 306 -2.54 -10.24 -8.13
N VAL A 307 -1.77 -9.37 -7.53
CA VAL A 307 -1.25 -9.52 -6.17
C VAL A 307 -1.11 -8.17 -5.48
N MET A 308 -1.38 -8.15 -4.18
CA MET A 308 -1.11 -7.01 -3.31
C MET A 308 0.22 -7.23 -2.60
N VAL A 309 1.08 -6.24 -2.60
CA VAL A 309 2.29 -6.18 -1.77
C VAL A 309 2.10 -5.09 -0.73
N GLY A 310 2.61 -5.26 0.48
CA GLY A 310 2.44 -4.28 1.53
C GLY A 310 3.56 -4.22 2.54
N LEU A 311 3.60 -3.10 3.26
CA LEU A 311 4.44 -2.91 4.44
C LEU A 311 3.56 -2.78 5.66
N HIS A 312 3.89 -3.49 6.73
CA HIS A 312 3.21 -3.33 8.01
C HIS A 312 4.19 -2.94 9.11
N GLY A 313 3.72 -2.15 10.07
CA GLY A 313 4.50 -1.81 11.25
C GLY A 313 4.64 -3.03 12.17
N MET A 314 5.87 -3.41 12.43
CA MET A 314 6.22 -4.49 13.34
C MET A 314 6.42 -3.91 14.74
N TRP A 315 5.30 -3.67 15.42
CA TRP A 315 5.30 -3.11 16.78
C TRP A 315 5.93 -4.05 17.79
N GLN A 316 6.78 -3.50 18.61
CA GLN A 316 7.32 -4.13 19.81
C GLN A 316 7.19 -3.15 20.98
N ASP A 317 6.53 -3.59 22.05
CA ASP A 317 6.40 -2.79 23.26
C ASP A 317 7.77 -2.50 23.91
N ALA A 318 7.80 -1.44 24.70
CA ALA A 318 8.97 -1.13 25.51
C ALA A 318 9.17 -2.20 26.60
N ASP A 319 10.43 -2.47 26.93
CA ASP A 319 10.80 -3.45 27.95
C ASP A 319 10.44 -2.95 29.38
N ALA A 320 10.17 -1.65 29.53
CA ALA A 320 9.86 -1.03 30.82
C ALA A 320 8.67 -0.07 30.72
N LYS A 321 8.00 0.16 31.84
CA LYS A 321 6.95 1.18 31.91
C LYS A 321 7.53 2.56 31.60
N PRO A 322 6.77 3.42 30.90
CA PRO A 322 7.20 4.79 30.64
C PRO A 322 7.54 5.54 31.92
N PRO A 323 8.60 6.35 31.94
CA PRO A 323 8.88 7.24 33.06
C PRO A 323 7.69 8.19 33.31
N LYS A 324 7.59 8.70 34.51
CA LYS A 324 6.52 9.65 34.88
C LYS A 324 6.54 10.88 33.98
N GLY A 325 5.41 11.15 33.32
CA GLY A 325 5.26 12.28 32.37
C GLY A 325 5.59 11.97 30.94
N GLU A 326 6.03 10.74 30.65
CA GLU A 326 6.21 10.26 29.28
C GLU A 326 4.92 9.65 28.70
N SER A 327 4.84 9.59 27.37
CA SER A 327 3.74 8.96 26.64
C SER A 327 3.70 7.44 26.92
N TRP A 328 2.51 6.86 26.83
CA TRP A 328 2.31 5.41 26.97
C TRP A 328 3.11 4.58 25.91
N ASN A 329 3.47 5.20 24.79
CA ASN A 329 4.25 4.58 23.73
C ASN A 329 5.77 4.88 23.82
N TYR A 330 6.22 5.47 24.93
CA TYR A 330 7.64 5.70 25.16
C TYR A 330 8.44 4.40 25.13
N GLY A 331 9.52 4.38 24.37
CA GLY A 331 10.39 3.21 24.21
C GLY A 331 9.88 2.12 23.28
N VAL A 332 8.70 2.28 22.67
CA VAL A 332 8.20 1.38 21.64
C VAL A 332 9.13 1.41 20.43
N ARG A 333 9.29 0.24 19.78
CA ARG A 333 10.09 0.07 18.57
C ARG A 333 9.18 -0.41 17.44
N VAL A 334 9.37 0.12 16.23
CA VAL A 334 8.63 -0.32 15.04
C VAL A 334 9.57 -0.42 13.85
N ASP A 335 9.73 -1.62 13.32
CA ASP A 335 10.36 -1.88 12.01
C ASP A 335 9.26 -2.10 10.97
N LEU A 336 9.58 -2.13 9.68
CA LEU A 336 8.61 -2.46 8.63
C LEU A 336 8.84 -3.87 8.08
N GLY A 337 7.78 -4.70 8.15
CA GLY A 337 7.73 -6.05 7.60
C GLY A 337 7.03 -6.08 6.24
N LEU A 338 7.24 -7.16 5.48
CA LEU A 338 6.67 -7.38 4.16
C LEU A 338 5.40 -8.22 4.25
N LEU A 339 4.35 -7.82 3.54
CA LEU A 339 3.10 -8.55 3.38
C LEU A 339 2.80 -8.84 1.91
N ILE A 340 2.08 -9.93 1.68
CA ILE A 340 1.53 -10.29 0.37
C ILE A 340 0.09 -10.81 0.52
N SER A 341 -0.75 -10.56 -0.49
CA SER A 341 -2.09 -11.12 -0.62
C SER A 341 -2.42 -11.40 -2.08
N ASN A 342 -3.02 -12.56 -2.38
CA ASN A 342 -3.47 -12.94 -3.71
C ASN A 342 -4.98 -12.79 -3.91
N ASP A 343 -5.73 -12.40 -2.89
CA ASP A 343 -7.18 -12.17 -2.93
C ASP A 343 -7.60 -10.75 -2.53
N GLY A 344 -6.62 -9.91 -2.16
CA GLY A 344 -6.84 -8.54 -1.73
C GLY A 344 -7.42 -8.40 -0.31
N ILE A 345 -7.66 -9.50 0.40
CA ILE A 345 -8.23 -9.48 1.76
C ILE A 345 -7.32 -10.13 2.77
N HIS A 346 -6.84 -11.35 2.49
CA HIS A 346 -6.05 -12.14 3.43
C HIS A 346 -4.56 -11.94 3.16
N TYR A 347 -3.88 -11.36 4.13
CA TYR A 347 -2.45 -11.04 4.04
C TYR A 347 -1.62 -12.01 4.86
N ARG A 348 -0.40 -12.25 4.40
CA ARG A 348 0.60 -13.06 5.09
C ARG A 348 2.00 -12.47 4.94
N GLU A 349 2.89 -12.74 5.89
CA GLU A 349 4.32 -12.53 5.74
C GLU A 349 4.91 -13.68 4.92
N PRO A 350 5.58 -13.41 3.78
CA PRO A 350 6.26 -14.46 3.02
C PRO A 350 7.31 -15.21 3.84
N VAL A 351 8.02 -14.46 4.68
CA VAL A 351 8.94 -14.98 5.70
C VAL A 351 8.64 -14.26 7.01
N PRO A 352 8.09 -14.95 8.00
CA PRO A 352 7.73 -14.34 9.28
C PRO A 352 8.88 -13.61 9.95
N GLY A 353 8.63 -12.37 10.35
CA GLY A 353 9.61 -11.54 11.06
C GLY A 353 10.67 -10.87 10.19
N PHE A 354 10.63 -11.04 8.87
CA PHE A 354 11.56 -10.34 7.97
C PHE A 354 11.28 -8.83 7.94
N LYS A 355 12.34 -8.05 8.15
CA LYS A 355 12.30 -6.60 8.12
C LYS A 355 12.73 -6.09 6.76
N ILE A 356 11.78 -5.65 5.93
CA ILE A 356 12.08 -5.08 4.60
C ILE A 356 12.73 -3.70 4.73
N ILE A 357 12.30 -2.90 5.70
CA ILE A 357 12.97 -1.66 6.11
C ILE A 357 13.18 -1.74 7.62
N PRO A 358 14.39 -2.09 8.08
CA PRO A 358 14.71 -2.03 9.50
C PRO A 358 14.91 -0.58 9.94
N ARG A 359 14.69 -0.30 11.23
CA ARG A 359 15.10 0.96 11.85
C ARG A 359 16.59 1.22 11.65
N GLY A 360 17.01 2.46 11.75
CA GLY A 360 18.41 2.84 11.77
C GLY A 360 19.16 2.29 12.99
N PRO A 361 20.49 2.30 12.96
CA PRO A 361 21.29 2.07 14.14
C PRO A 361 21.05 3.17 15.17
N GLU A 362 21.42 2.90 16.43
CA GLU A 362 21.31 3.88 17.53
C GLU A 362 21.95 5.21 17.15
N GLY A 363 21.22 6.31 17.37
CA GLY A 363 21.60 7.68 17.01
C GLY A 363 21.31 8.08 15.58
N ALA A 364 20.83 7.18 14.72
CA ALA A 364 20.31 7.54 13.40
C ALA A 364 18.99 8.31 13.52
N TRP A 365 18.63 9.09 12.49
CA TRP A 365 17.41 9.89 12.47
C TRP A 365 16.12 9.04 12.60
N ASP A 366 16.19 7.77 12.26
CA ASP A 366 15.07 6.82 12.25
C ASP A 366 15.33 5.57 13.13
N ASP A 367 16.05 5.73 14.22
CA ASP A 367 16.50 4.65 15.10
C ASP A 367 15.43 4.11 16.07
N ILE A 368 14.34 4.87 16.32
CA ILE A 368 13.32 4.50 17.32
C ILE A 368 12.19 3.69 16.67
N ALA A 369 11.47 4.30 15.76
CA ALA A 369 10.35 3.67 15.08
C ALA A 369 10.18 4.25 13.67
N ILE A 370 9.72 3.42 12.74
CA ILE A 370 9.40 3.82 11.37
C ILE A 370 7.99 3.37 11.00
N LEU A 371 7.36 4.16 10.13
CA LEU A 371 5.95 4.03 9.77
C LEU A 371 5.79 3.91 8.27
N GLN A 372 4.85 3.06 7.88
CA GLN A 372 4.49 2.82 6.48
C GLN A 372 3.50 3.84 5.92
N GLY A 373 3.52 4.02 4.60
CA GLY A 373 2.50 4.70 3.81
C GLY A 373 2.15 3.89 2.56
N HIS A 374 1.13 4.32 1.80
CA HIS A 374 0.83 3.81 0.45
C HIS A 374 1.76 4.48 -0.56
N ALA A 375 3.03 4.14 -0.52
CA ALA A 375 4.08 4.93 -1.13
C ALA A 375 5.13 4.06 -1.80
N PHE A 376 4.72 3.40 -2.88
CA PHE A 376 5.55 2.56 -3.72
C PHE A 376 5.48 3.04 -5.16
N VAL A 377 6.62 3.19 -5.80
CA VAL A 377 6.70 3.51 -7.23
C VAL A 377 7.87 2.77 -7.87
N ASN A 378 7.60 2.08 -8.98
CA ASN A 378 8.66 1.59 -9.86
C ASN A 378 9.15 2.71 -10.77
N GLU A 379 10.43 3.08 -10.66
CA GLU A 379 11.10 4.07 -11.49
C GLU A 379 12.38 3.51 -12.08
N GLY A 380 12.42 3.42 -13.42
CA GLY A 380 13.53 2.74 -14.09
C GLY A 380 13.72 1.32 -13.54
N ASP A 381 14.94 1.00 -13.15
CA ASP A 381 15.33 -0.31 -12.60
C ASP A 381 15.18 -0.41 -11.07
N GLN A 382 14.46 0.54 -10.44
CA GLN A 382 14.30 0.58 -9.00
C GLN A 382 12.83 0.59 -8.59
N THR A 383 12.55 0.02 -7.42
CA THR A 383 11.35 0.28 -6.63
C THR A 383 11.71 1.28 -5.53
N MET A 384 11.02 2.41 -5.51
CA MET A 384 11.13 3.46 -4.51
C MET A 384 10.02 3.27 -3.47
N ILE A 385 10.38 3.38 -2.18
CA ILE A 385 9.47 3.21 -1.05
C ILE A 385 9.70 4.34 -0.07
N TRP A 386 8.70 5.19 0.14
CA TRP A 386 8.77 6.25 1.15
C TRP A 386 8.17 5.77 2.46
N TYR A 387 8.78 6.19 3.56
CA TYR A 387 8.38 5.86 4.92
C TYR A 387 8.63 7.07 5.84
N SER A 388 8.03 7.08 7.02
CA SER A 388 8.33 8.11 8.02
C SER A 388 9.12 7.53 9.17
N HIS A 389 9.93 8.34 9.82
CA HIS A 389 10.31 8.02 11.18
C HIS A 389 9.25 8.51 12.17
N TRP A 390 9.20 7.90 13.33
CA TRP A 390 8.32 8.24 14.42
C TRP A 390 9.07 8.21 15.75
N ASP A 391 9.11 9.35 16.43
CA ASP A 391 9.59 9.41 17.79
C ASP A 391 8.47 9.05 18.76
N THR A 392 8.63 7.96 19.47
CA THR A 392 7.65 7.44 20.43
C THR A 392 7.74 8.08 21.82
N GLY A 393 8.59 9.09 21.99
CA GLY A 393 8.73 9.84 23.23
C GLY A 393 7.57 10.82 23.50
N SER A 394 7.53 11.38 24.72
CA SER A 394 6.49 12.35 25.13
C SER A 394 6.66 13.73 24.53
N LYS A 395 7.88 14.11 24.29
CA LYS A 395 8.19 15.41 23.68
C LYS A 395 8.35 15.21 22.20
N LEU A 396 7.55 15.94 21.47
CA LEU A 396 7.53 15.95 20.05
C LEU A 396 8.88 16.27 19.45
N LYS A 397 9.59 15.23 19.17
CA LYS A 397 10.71 15.29 18.28
C LYS A 397 10.23 15.23 16.83
N SER A 398 11.01 15.71 15.91
CA SER A 398 10.60 15.78 14.49
C SER A 398 10.23 14.41 13.94
N MET A 399 9.10 14.35 13.23
CA MET A 399 8.77 13.24 12.34
C MET A 399 8.93 13.75 10.90
N GLU A 400 9.69 13.03 10.10
CA GLU A 400 10.03 13.41 8.74
C GLU A 400 9.95 12.17 7.83
N ILE A 401 10.04 12.39 6.52
CA ILE A 401 9.81 11.32 5.54
C ILE A 401 11.13 10.95 4.87
N GLY A 402 11.44 9.67 4.88
CA GLY A 402 12.58 9.08 4.21
C GLY A 402 12.19 8.26 2.99
N LEU A 403 13.20 7.88 2.24
CA LEU A 403 13.14 7.02 1.07
C LEU A 403 14.04 5.81 1.28
N ALA A 404 13.54 4.64 0.89
CA ALA A 404 14.34 3.44 0.70
C ALA A 404 14.12 2.90 -0.71
N THR A 405 15.11 2.26 -1.28
CA THR A 405 15.06 1.72 -2.64
C THR A 405 15.53 0.27 -2.67
N LEU A 406 15.05 -0.47 -3.65
CA LEU A 406 15.55 -1.77 -4.01
C LEU A 406 15.50 -1.94 -5.53
N ARG A 407 16.10 -3.00 -6.04
CA ARG A 407 15.92 -3.40 -7.44
C ARG A 407 14.44 -3.41 -7.78
N ARG A 408 14.05 -2.98 -8.97
CA ARG A 408 12.64 -3.03 -9.41
C ARG A 408 12.01 -4.37 -9.07
N ASP A 409 10.93 -4.35 -8.29
CA ASP A 409 10.21 -5.55 -7.81
C ASP A 409 11.10 -6.59 -7.10
N GLY A 410 12.24 -6.16 -6.58
CA GLY A 410 13.30 -7.01 -6.05
C GLY A 410 13.21 -7.29 -4.55
N PHE A 411 12.00 -7.45 -4.00
CA PHE A 411 11.77 -7.72 -2.57
C PHE A 411 12.37 -9.06 -2.10
N GLY A 412 12.66 -9.96 -3.01
CA GLY A 412 13.28 -11.26 -2.75
C GLY A 412 13.55 -12.00 -4.06
N TYR A 413 14.35 -13.03 -3.99
CA TYR A 413 14.70 -13.86 -5.13
C TYR A 413 14.77 -15.34 -4.79
N LEU A 414 14.54 -16.17 -5.82
CA LEU A 414 14.87 -17.59 -5.83
C LEU A 414 16.26 -17.77 -6.43
N SER A 415 17.05 -18.62 -5.79
CA SER A 415 18.36 -19.09 -6.28
C SER A 415 18.50 -20.57 -6.01
N ARG A 416 19.44 -21.22 -6.69
CA ARG A 416 19.79 -22.60 -6.42
C ARG A 416 20.25 -22.78 -4.97
N LYS A 417 19.81 -23.86 -4.31
CA LYS A 417 20.15 -24.15 -2.90
C LYS A 417 21.43 -24.98 -2.77
N GLU A 418 21.54 -26.06 -3.52
CA GLU A 418 22.60 -27.02 -3.46
C GLU A 418 23.02 -27.44 -4.88
N ASP A 419 24.26 -27.98 -5.05
CA ASP A 419 24.75 -28.49 -6.33
C ASP A 419 24.18 -29.87 -6.65
N ASP A 420 22.87 -29.99 -6.63
CA ASP A 420 22.11 -31.13 -7.13
C ASP A 420 21.85 -30.95 -8.63
N ASN A 421 21.61 -32.03 -9.35
CA ASN A 421 21.39 -32.01 -10.80
C ASN A 421 20.11 -31.38 -11.25
N ASP A 422 19.16 -31.16 -10.35
CA ASP A 422 17.87 -30.54 -10.67
C ASP A 422 17.54 -29.42 -9.68
N ALA A 423 17.24 -28.24 -10.22
CA ALA A 423 16.76 -27.10 -9.45
C ALA A 423 15.80 -26.30 -10.31
N HIS A 424 14.52 -26.30 -9.97
CA HIS A 424 13.51 -25.62 -10.78
C HIS A 424 12.31 -25.20 -9.94
N PHE A 425 11.48 -24.36 -10.53
CA PHE A 425 10.10 -24.15 -10.07
C PHE A 425 9.12 -24.22 -11.24
N ILE A 426 7.85 -24.41 -10.92
CA ILE A 426 6.72 -24.33 -11.85
C ILE A 426 5.72 -23.34 -11.28
N THR A 427 5.22 -22.43 -12.14
CA THR A 427 4.19 -21.45 -11.77
C THR A 427 2.80 -22.06 -11.73
N SER A 428 1.86 -21.40 -11.07
CA SER A 428 0.45 -21.58 -11.36
C SER A 428 0.14 -21.26 -12.82
N THR A 429 -1.04 -21.67 -13.32
CA THR A 429 -1.43 -21.42 -14.71
C THR A 429 -1.84 -19.96 -14.92
N PHE A 430 -1.44 -19.40 -16.06
CA PHE A 430 -1.75 -18.03 -16.47
C PHE A 430 -2.05 -17.96 -17.98
N THR A 431 -2.50 -16.79 -18.44
CA THR A 431 -2.58 -16.42 -19.85
C THR A 431 -1.73 -15.18 -20.07
N ALA A 432 -0.93 -15.14 -21.12
CA ALA A 432 -0.12 -13.99 -21.48
C ALA A 432 0.14 -13.94 -22.99
N SER A 433 0.36 -12.73 -23.51
CA SER A 433 0.87 -12.49 -24.86
C SER A 433 2.39 -12.29 -24.89
N GLU A 434 2.96 -11.88 -23.77
CA GLU A 434 4.40 -11.72 -23.55
C GLU A 434 4.78 -12.10 -22.12
N ILE A 435 5.97 -12.68 -21.97
CA ILE A 435 6.55 -13.05 -20.67
C ILE A 435 7.95 -12.46 -20.57
N SER A 436 8.24 -11.80 -19.44
CA SER A 436 9.60 -11.35 -19.16
C SER A 436 10.02 -11.68 -17.72
N LEU A 437 11.33 -11.75 -17.48
CA LEU A 437 11.92 -12.10 -16.20
C LEU A 437 12.72 -10.95 -15.62
N ASN A 438 12.67 -10.81 -14.32
CA ASN A 438 13.57 -10.00 -13.53
C ASN A 438 14.63 -10.92 -12.92
N VAL A 439 15.84 -10.87 -13.48
CA VAL A 439 16.93 -11.80 -13.15
C VAL A 439 18.27 -11.08 -13.09
N ASP A 440 19.16 -11.60 -12.28
CA ASP A 440 20.59 -11.24 -12.30
C ASP A 440 21.49 -12.44 -11.96
N GLY A 441 22.80 -12.25 -12.08
CA GLY A 441 23.81 -13.27 -11.82
C GLY A 441 23.85 -14.38 -12.88
N ILE A 442 23.30 -14.15 -14.05
CA ILE A 442 23.31 -15.10 -15.17
C ILE A 442 24.66 -15.02 -15.87
N THR A 443 25.25 -16.19 -16.15
CA THR A 443 26.47 -16.32 -16.94
C THR A 443 26.20 -17.09 -18.22
N ALA A 444 27.00 -16.87 -19.26
CA ALA A 444 26.79 -17.49 -20.57
C ALA A 444 26.95 -19.03 -20.56
N ASP A 445 27.75 -19.54 -19.62
CA ASP A 445 27.99 -20.96 -19.40
C ASP A 445 26.96 -21.62 -18.45
N ALA A 446 26.15 -20.84 -17.78
CA ALA A 446 25.09 -21.32 -16.89
C ALA A 446 23.75 -20.57 -17.11
N PRO A 447 23.18 -20.60 -18.32
CA PRO A 447 21.91 -19.91 -18.62
C PRO A 447 20.74 -20.58 -17.92
N LEU A 448 19.72 -19.80 -17.53
CA LEU A 448 18.44 -20.36 -17.11
C LEU A 448 17.71 -20.96 -18.31
N THR A 449 17.12 -22.13 -18.14
CA THR A 449 16.24 -22.72 -19.15
C THR A 449 14.78 -22.48 -18.75
N VAL A 450 14.01 -21.93 -19.68
CA VAL A 450 12.59 -21.64 -19.49
C VAL A 450 11.76 -22.47 -20.44
N GLN A 451 10.71 -23.13 -19.95
CA GLN A 451 9.81 -23.98 -20.73
C GLN A 451 8.36 -23.64 -20.41
N LEU A 452 7.52 -23.56 -21.46
CA LEU A 452 6.08 -23.57 -21.24
C LEU A 452 5.59 -25.00 -21.06
N LEU A 453 4.64 -25.14 -20.14
CA LEU A 453 3.97 -26.38 -19.81
C LEU A 453 2.49 -26.30 -20.17
N ASN A 454 1.92 -27.44 -20.53
CA ASN A 454 0.47 -27.60 -20.68
C ASN A 454 -0.20 -27.80 -19.30
N HIS A 455 -1.51 -28.00 -19.28
CA HIS A 455 -2.31 -28.21 -18.06
C HIS A 455 -2.00 -29.52 -17.28
N LEU A 456 -1.14 -30.38 -17.83
CA LEU A 456 -0.61 -31.58 -17.18
C LEU A 456 0.86 -31.43 -16.77
N ASP A 457 1.38 -30.21 -16.72
CA ASP A 457 2.77 -29.84 -16.43
C ASP A 457 3.81 -30.49 -17.36
N GLN A 458 3.39 -30.85 -18.61
CA GLN A 458 4.26 -31.42 -19.60
C GLN A 458 4.84 -30.33 -20.50
N PRO A 459 6.14 -30.37 -20.85
CA PRO A 459 6.77 -29.42 -21.76
C PRO A 459 6.08 -29.40 -23.13
N MET A 460 5.83 -28.19 -23.64
CA MET A 460 5.25 -27.99 -24.96
C MET A 460 6.35 -27.87 -26.00
N GLU A 461 6.21 -28.61 -27.11
CA GLU A 461 7.18 -28.61 -28.22
C GLU A 461 7.32 -27.22 -28.87
N GLY A 462 8.56 -26.72 -28.97
CA GLY A 462 8.86 -25.41 -29.55
C GLY A 462 8.75 -24.25 -28.53
N TYR A 463 8.52 -24.53 -27.25
CA TYR A 463 8.44 -23.53 -26.19
C TYR A 463 9.50 -23.75 -25.12
N SER A 464 10.74 -23.85 -25.55
CA SER A 464 11.92 -23.84 -24.68
C SER A 464 12.83 -22.68 -25.09
N ALA A 465 13.32 -21.92 -24.15
CA ALA A 465 14.20 -20.77 -24.35
C ALA A 465 15.31 -20.75 -23.28
N GLN A 466 16.44 -20.12 -23.61
CA GLN A 466 17.52 -19.87 -22.67
C GLN A 466 17.60 -18.37 -22.37
N ILE A 467 17.80 -18.05 -21.09
CA ILE A 467 18.07 -16.70 -20.62
C ILE A 467 19.54 -16.64 -20.30
N THR A 468 20.27 -15.83 -21.06
CA THR A 468 21.74 -15.76 -21.02
C THR A 468 22.28 -14.44 -20.47
N GLN A 469 21.41 -13.50 -20.12
CA GLN A 469 21.79 -12.17 -19.67
C GLN A 469 20.85 -11.65 -18.55
N ASP A 470 21.41 -10.84 -17.69
CA ASP A 470 20.70 -10.12 -16.64
C ASP A 470 19.71 -9.08 -17.21
N GLY A 471 18.72 -8.71 -16.42
CA GLY A 471 17.80 -7.64 -16.73
C GLY A 471 16.59 -7.60 -15.79
N VAL A 472 15.93 -6.45 -15.71
CA VAL A 472 14.69 -6.29 -14.93
C VAL A 472 13.44 -6.67 -15.74
N HIS A 473 13.51 -6.61 -17.07
CA HIS A 473 12.46 -7.04 -18.01
C HIS A 473 13.09 -7.83 -19.16
N ARG A 474 13.66 -8.98 -18.85
CA ARG A 474 14.28 -9.84 -19.86
C ARG A 474 13.21 -10.65 -20.56
N SER A 475 12.78 -10.21 -21.77
CA SER A 475 11.78 -10.93 -22.59
C SER A 475 12.26 -12.34 -22.93
N ILE A 476 11.32 -13.29 -22.93
CA ILE A 476 11.56 -14.68 -23.31
C ILE A 476 11.17 -14.87 -24.77
N ALA A 477 12.14 -15.20 -25.61
CA ALA A 477 11.88 -15.49 -27.01
C ALA A 477 11.75 -17.01 -27.26
N PHE A 478 10.52 -17.48 -27.46
CA PHE A 478 10.26 -18.85 -27.91
C PHE A 478 10.28 -18.91 -29.43
N SER A 479 10.46 -20.13 -29.99
CA SER A 479 10.44 -20.34 -31.45
C SER A 479 9.06 -20.19 -32.09
N LYS A 480 8.01 -20.16 -31.25
CA LYS A 480 6.59 -19.99 -31.66
C LYS A 480 5.95 -18.87 -30.84
N PRO A 481 4.94 -18.17 -31.39
CA PRO A 481 4.14 -17.23 -30.58
C PRO A 481 3.45 -17.91 -29.41
N LEU A 482 3.26 -17.19 -28.28
CA LEU A 482 2.53 -17.73 -27.15
C LEU A 482 1.11 -18.16 -27.53
N PRO A 483 0.57 -19.24 -26.94
CA PRO A 483 -0.75 -19.77 -27.28
C PRO A 483 -1.86 -18.81 -26.81
N ALA A 484 -2.43 -18.05 -27.73
CA ALA A 484 -3.45 -17.05 -27.43
C ALA A 484 -4.62 -17.65 -26.63
N GLY A 485 -4.97 -17.03 -25.50
CA GLY A 485 -6.12 -17.38 -24.67
C GLY A 485 -6.03 -18.76 -23.98
N LYS A 486 -4.92 -19.47 -24.08
CA LYS A 486 -4.74 -20.76 -23.38
C LYS A 486 -4.06 -20.57 -22.04
N LYS A 487 -4.53 -21.29 -21.04
CA LYS A 487 -3.83 -21.40 -19.77
C LYS A 487 -2.59 -22.26 -19.94
N ILE A 488 -1.46 -21.70 -19.57
CA ILE A 488 -0.12 -22.30 -19.62
C ILE A 488 0.56 -22.12 -18.26
N ALA A 489 1.56 -22.92 -17.96
CA ALA A 489 2.45 -22.71 -16.83
C ALA A 489 3.89 -22.51 -17.31
N LEU A 490 4.74 -21.96 -16.49
CA LEU A 490 6.16 -21.74 -16.78
C LEU A 490 7.01 -22.60 -15.83
N ARG A 491 7.92 -23.38 -16.41
CA ARG A 491 9.02 -23.98 -15.66
C ARG A 491 10.28 -23.16 -15.89
N VAL A 492 10.96 -22.80 -14.81
CA VAL A 492 12.30 -22.19 -14.88
C VAL A 492 13.29 -23.11 -14.19
N HIS A 493 14.28 -23.55 -14.94
CA HIS A 493 15.34 -24.45 -14.48
C HIS A 493 16.66 -23.69 -14.29
N PHE A 494 17.30 -23.93 -13.17
CA PHE A 494 18.59 -23.36 -12.77
C PHE A 494 19.67 -24.44 -12.96
N PRO A 495 20.62 -24.27 -13.89
CA PRO A 495 21.64 -25.27 -14.11
C PRO A 495 22.59 -25.41 -12.93
N VAL A 496 23.38 -26.49 -12.92
CA VAL A 496 24.47 -26.69 -11.95
C VAL A 496 25.43 -25.51 -12.00
N ASN A 497 25.93 -25.07 -10.86
CA ASN A 497 26.81 -23.91 -10.69
C ASN A 497 26.18 -22.56 -11.09
N SER A 498 24.85 -22.47 -11.25
CA SER A 498 24.16 -21.22 -11.55
C SER A 498 24.21 -20.27 -10.35
N ALA A 499 24.73 -19.06 -10.56
CA ALA A 499 24.63 -17.94 -9.61
C ALA A 499 23.37 -17.07 -9.84
N ALA A 500 22.48 -17.49 -10.73
CA ALA A 500 21.30 -16.73 -11.10
C ALA A 500 20.35 -16.50 -9.92
N ARG A 501 19.81 -15.30 -9.85
CA ARG A 501 18.76 -14.87 -8.92
C ARG A 501 17.55 -14.41 -9.72
N LEU A 502 16.39 -15.03 -9.51
CA LEU A 502 15.13 -14.64 -10.14
C LEU A 502 14.26 -13.94 -9.12
N PHE A 503 13.86 -12.70 -9.41
CA PHE A 503 13.08 -11.83 -8.53
C PHE A 503 11.60 -11.83 -8.85
N ALA A 504 11.25 -11.76 -10.13
CA ALA A 504 9.87 -11.70 -10.58
C ALA A 504 9.72 -12.21 -12.02
N ILE A 505 8.49 -12.60 -12.35
CA ILE A 505 8.02 -12.90 -13.71
C ILE A 505 6.93 -11.89 -14.04
N TYR A 506 7.03 -11.23 -15.18
CA TYR A 506 6.01 -10.30 -15.67
C TYR A 506 5.24 -10.94 -16.81
N LEU A 507 3.94 -10.81 -16.77
CA LEU A 507 2.99 -11.39 -17.68
C LEU A 507 2.13 -10.27 -18.28
N ASN A 508 2.37 -9.91 -19.54
CA ASN A 508 1.53 -8.99 -20.27
C ASN A 508 0.38 -9.79 -20.92
N PRO A 509 -0.87 -9.34 -20.77
CA PRO A 509 -2.05 -10.04 -21.28
C PRO A 509 -2.19 -9.97 -22.79
#